data_94d8a15074fffa69658e3127adcfb2ba
#
_entry.id   94d8a15074fffa69658e3127adcfb2ba
#
_cell.length_a   1.000
_cell.length_b   1.000
_cell.length_c   1.000
_cell.angle_alpha   90.00
_cell.angle_beta   90.00
_cell.angle_gamma   90.00
#
_symmetry.space_group_name_H-M   'P 1'
#
loop_
_entity.id
_entity.type
_entity.pdbx_description
1 polymer ?
#
loop_
_entity_poly.entity_id
_entity_poly.type
_entity_poly.pdbx_seq_one_letter_code
_entity_poly.pdbx_strand_id
1 'polypeptide(L)'
;VKNLQSGKLAGAGLDVLEDENLLRSSDEVELLTRTIDRAACDHVVEQMVLEKMPNVVLSPHNAFNTHEALERIRQTTAENVTAFLAGQPQNIVDHN
;
A
#
# COMPACT_ATOMS: atom_id res chain seq x y z
N VAL A 1 12.06 -5.37 -9.12
CA VAL A 1 13.13 -4.60 -9.79
C VAL A 1 13.76 -5.39 -10.94
N LYS A 2 14.35 -6.56 -10.71
CA LYS A 2 15.13 -7.35 -11.69
C LYS A 2 14.42 -7.60 -13.03
N ASN A 3 13.12 -7.94 -13.02
CA ASN A 3 12.35 -8.21 -14.23
C ASN A 3 12.09 -6.94 -15.08
N LEU A 4 11.99 -5.79 -14.45
CA LEU A 4 11.89 -4.50 -15.12
C LEU A 4 13.23 -4.08 -15.75
N GLN A 5 14.32 -4.27 -15.02
CA GLN A 5 15.68 -3.95 -15.50
C GLN A 5 16.10 -4.86 -16.66
N SER A 6 15.72 -6.13 -16.64
CA SER A 6 16.03 -7.09 -17.72
C SER A 6 15.12 -6.93 -18.95
N GLY A 7 14.09 -6.07 -18.89
CA GLY A 7 13.11 -5.91 -19.96
C GLY A 7 12.09 -7.04 -20.06
N LYS A 8 12.09 -8.00 -19.13
CA LYS A 8 11.09 -9.07 -19.08
C LYS A 8 9.69 -8.51 -18.81
N LEU A 9 9.61 -7.43 -18.02
CA LEU A 9 8.43 -6.58 -17.87
C LEU A 9 8.71 -5.26 -18.57
N ALA A 10 7.81 -4.84 -19.44
CA ALA A 10 7.92 -3.58 -20.18
C ALA A 10 7.79 -2.36 -19.26
N GLY A 11 6.97 -2.46 -18.21
CA GLY A 11 6.75 -1.42 -17.23
C GLY A 11 5.89 -1.90 -16.08
N ALA A 12 5.69 -1.07 -15.07
CA ALA A 12 4.83 -1.33 -13.93
C ALA A 12 4.11 -0.06 -13.45
N GLY A 13 2.86 -0.23 -12.98
CA GLY A 13 2.13 0.75 -12.19
C GLY A 13 1.94 0.20 -10.78
N LEU A 14 2.39 0.91 -9.78
CA LEU A 14 2.38 0.49 -8.38
C LEU A 14 1.71 1.57 -7.53
N ASP A 15 0.69 1.19 -6.78
CA ASP A 15 -0.02 2.08 -5.86
C ASP A 15 0.31 1.80 -4.40
N VAL A 16 0.80 0.59 -4.11
CA VAL A 16 1.21 0.14 -2.78
C VAL A 16 2.60 -0.45 -2.87
N LEU A 17 3.45 -0.13 -1.93
CA LEU A 17 4.80 -0.66 -1.82
C LEU A 17 4.93 -1.42 -0.49
N GLU A 18 5.76 -2.46 -0.46
CA GLU A 18 6.08 -3.17 0.79
C GLU A 18 6.72 -2.20 1.77
N ASP A 19 6.39 -2.36 3.05
CA ASP A 19 6.92 -1.51 4.14
C ASP A 19 6.69 0.01 3.97
N GLU A 20 5.63 0.41 3.27
CA GLU A 20 5.24 1.82 3.07
C GLU A 20 5.24 2.63 4.37
N ASN A 21 4.94 1.98 5.49
CA ASN A 21 4.96 2.61 6.82
C ASN A 21 6.37 3.01 7.28
N LEU A 22 7.42 2.35 6.80
CA LEU A 22 8.81 2.71 7.15
C LEU A 22 9.24 4.02 6.50
N LEU A 23 8.71 4.33 5.30
CA LEU A 23 9.00 5.58 4.60
C LEU A 23 8.07 6.73 5.00
N ARG A 24 6.89 6.41 5.54
CA ARG A 24 5.92 7.41 6.02
C ARG A 24 6.23 7.92 7.42
N SER A 25 7.01 7.21 8.22
CA SER A 25 7.47 7.73 9.50
C SER A 25 8.51 8.83 9.22
N SER A 26 8.03 10.07 9.22
CA SER A 26 8.82 11.29 9.04
C SER A 26 9.86 11.54 10.14
N ASP A 27 10.00 10.64 11.08
CA ASP A 27 11.05 10.67 12.09
C ASP A 27 12.30 9.94 11.58
N GLU A 28 13.15 10.71 10.88
CA GLU A 28 14.52 10.26 10.52
C GLU A 28 15.28 9.69 11.74
N VAL A 29 14.95 10.15 12.94
CA VAL A 29 15.50 9.67 14.20
C VAL A 29 15.02 8.26 14.53
N GLU A 30 13.77 7.91 14.23
CA GLU A 30 13.25 6.56 14.45
C GLU A 30 13.87 5.55 13.46
N LEU A 31 14.12 5.95 12.23
CA LEU A 31 14.87 5.17 11.24
C LEU A 31 16.32 4.91 11.67
N LEU A 32 16.96 5.89 12.31
CA LEU A 32 18.34 5.78 12.77
C LEU A 32 18.49 5.00 14.09
N THR A 33 17.43 4.91 14.90
CA THR A 33 17.47 4.25 16.21
C THR A 33 16.86 2.84 16.19
N ARG A 34 16.05 2.49 15.21
CA ARG A 34 15.60 1.11 14.99
C ARG A 34 16.77 0.27 14.50
N THR A 35 16.91 -0.92 15.05
CA THR A 35 17.70 -1.98 14.42
C THR A 35 16.96 -2.38 13.14
N ILE A 36 17.22 -1.65 12.04
CA ILE A 36 16.59 -1.91 10.76
C ILE A 36 17.08 -3.29 10.32
N ASP A 37 16.15 -4.22 10.19
CA ASP A 37 16.44 -5.53 9.64
C ASP A 37 16.99 -5.33 8.20
N ARG A 38 17.95 -6.15 7.82
CA ARG A 38 18.58 -6.11 6.51
C ARG A 38 17.55 -6.22 5.38
N ALA A 39 16.50 -7.02 5.57
CA ALA A 39 15.40 -7.13 4.62
C ALA A 39 14.66 -5.80 4.41
N ALA A 40 14.40 -5.06 5.47
CA ALA A 40 13.77 -3.74 5.39
C ALA A 40 14.66 -2.72 4.66
N CYS A 41 15.98 -2.77 4.86
CA CYS A 41 16.92 -1.95 4.09
C CYS A 41 16.88 -2.30 2.59
N ASP A 42 16.85 -3.59 2.25
CA ASP A 42 16.80 -4.04 0.86
C ASP A 42 15.51 -3.55 0.18
N HIS A 43 14.36 -3.58 0.87
CA HIS A 43 13.08 -3.05 0.37
C HIS A 43 13.13 -1.53 0.12
N VAL A 44 13.70 -0.75 1.03
CA VAL A 44 13.87 0.70 0.86
C VAL A 44 14.73 1.00 -0.37
N VAL A 45 15.84 0.28 -0.54
CA VAL A 45 16.71 0.45 -1.71
C VAL A 45 16.00 0.08 -3.01
N GLU A 46 15.25 -1.04 -3.03
CA GLU A 46 14.45 -1.44 -4.20
C GLU A 46 13.41 -0.38 -4.57
N GLN A 47 12.77 0.22 -3.58
CA GLN A 47 11.81 1.29 -3.74
C GLN A 47 12.44 2.55 -4.37
N MET A 48 13.59 2.98 -3.86
CA MET A 48 14.35 4.10 -4.44
C MET A 48 14.78 3.84 -5.90
N VAL A 49 15.04 2.58 -6.25
CA VAL A 49 15.33 2.18 -7.63
C VAL A 49 14.08 2.28 -8.49
N LEU A 50 12.92 1.78 -8.02
CA LEU A 50 11.65 1.84 -8.74
C LEU A 50 11.25 3.30 -9.04
N GLU A 51 11.41 4.22 -8.08
CA GLU A 51 11.11 5.64 -8.26
C GLU A 51 11.90 6.31 -9.40
N LYS A 52 13.09 5.79 -9.70
CA LYS A 52 13.99 6.34 -10.72
C LYS A 52 13.83 5.65 -12.08
N MET A 53 13.05 4.58 -12.17
CA MET A 53 12.88 3.83 -13.42
C MET A 53 11.86 4.54 -14.33
N PRO A 54 12.23 4.87 -15.60
CA PRO A 54 11.35 5.60 -16.52
C PRO A 54 10.13 4.80 -16.99
N ASN A 55 10.14 3.49 -16.79
CA ASN A 55 9.06 2.57 -17.12
C ASN A 55 8.23 2.15 -15.91
N VAL A 56 8.32 2.91 -14.79
CA VAL A 56 7.54 2.69 -13.57
C VAL A 56 6.72 3.94 -13.26
N VAL A 57 5.45 3.75 -12.94
CA VAL A 57 4.56 4.78 -12.41
C VAL A 57 4.22 4.40 -10.98
N LEU A 58 4.50 5.30 -10.05
CA LEU A 58 4.14 5.16 -8.65
C LEU A 58 3.01 6.13 -8.32
N SER A 59 2.02 5.65 -7.53
CA SER A 59 1.02 6.50 -6.90
C SER A 59 0.99 6.24 -5.39
N PRO A 60 0.68 7.26 -4.58
CA PRO A 60 0.83 7.18 -3.13
C PRO A 60 -0.40 6.53 -2.47
N HIS A 61 -0.64 5.24 -2.72
CA HIS A 61 -1.77 4.47 -2.19
C HIS A 61 -3.11 5.19 -2.40
N ASN A 62 -3.35 5.63 -3.62
CA ASN A 62 -4.46 6.51 -3.97
C ASN A 62 -5.40 5.91 -5.03
N ALA A 63 -5.25 4.65 -5.39
CA ALA A 63 -6.06 4.00 -6.42
C ALA A 63 -7.56 3.92 -6.03
N PHE A 64 -7.87 3.91 -4.73
CA PHE A 64 -9.24 3.94 -4.22
C PHE A 64 -9.94 5.29 -4.42
N ASN A 65 -9.22 6.38 -4.68
CA ASN A 65 -9.73 7.74 -4.68
C ASN A 65 -10.40 8.11 -6.02
N THR A 66 -11.32 7.27 -6.47
CA THR A 66 -12.24 7.58 -7.56
C THR A 66 -13.63 7.82 -7.00
N HIS A 67 -14.46 8.55 -7.74
CA HIS A 67 -15.82 8.86 -7.30
C HIS A 67 -16.64 7.59 -7.04
N GLU A 68 -16.55 6.61 -7.94
CA GLU A 68 -17.27 5.34 -7.85
C GLU A 68 -16.76 4.46 -6.70
N ALA A 69 -15.46 4.44 -6.46
CA ALA A 69 -14.88 3.67 -5.36
C ALA A 69 -15.27 4.25 -4.00
N LEU A 70 -15.21 5.56 -3.86
CA LEU A 70 -15.60 6.25 -2.63
C LEU A 70 -17.09 6.06 -2.34
N GLU A 71 -17.96 6.14 -3.35
CA GLU A 71 -19.40 5.89 -3.16
C GLU A 71 -19.65 4.46 -2.71
N ARG A 72 -18.97 3.48 -3.30
CA ARG A 72 -19.06 2.07 -2.90
C ARG A 72 -18.60 1.83 -1.47
N ILE A 73 -17.52 2.47 -1.05
CA ILE A 73 -17.01 2.41 0.33
C ILE A 73 -18.06 2.97 1.31
N ARG A 74 -18.65 4.12 1.00
CA ARG A 74 -19.69 4.75 1.84
C ARG A 74 -20.92 3.85 1.99
N GLN A 75 -21.39 3.31 0.86
CA GLN A 75 -22.56 2.42 0.84
C GLN A 75 -22.29 1.15 1.66
N THR A 76 -21.18 0.45 1.41
CA THR A 76 -20.82 -0.76 2.15
C THR A 76 -20.67 -0.49 3.64
N THR A 77 -20.08 0.66 4.01
CA THR A 77 -19.97 1.06 5.42
C THR A 77 -21.34 1.24 6.07
N ALA A 78 -22.26 1.94 5.40
CA ALA A 78 -23.62 2.15 5.91
C ALA A 78 -24.38 0.83 6.05
N GLU A 79 -24.24 -0.06 5.09
CA GLU A 79 -24.86 -1.42 5.12
C GLU A 79 -24.31 -2.24 6.28
N ASN A 80 -22.99 -2.23 6.50
CA ASN A 80 -22.34 -2.95 7.61
C ASN A 80 -22.84 -2.44 8.97
N VAL A 81 -22.92 -1.12 9.16
CA VAL A 81 -23.44 -0.52 10.41
C VAL A 81 -24.89 -0.93 10.63
N THR A 82 -25.72 -0.84 9.60
CA THR A 82 -27.13 -1.21 9.67
C THR A 82 -27.32 -2.69 10.04
N ALA A 83 -26.56 -3.57 9.39
CA ALA A 83 -26.58 -5.01 9.65
C ALA A 83 -26.08 -5.33 11.08
N PHE A 84 -25.05 -4.65 11.55
CA PHE A 84 -24.56 -4.81 12.92
C PHE A 84 -25.62 -4.41 13.95
N LEU A 85 -26.29 -3.27 13.77
CA LEU A 85 -27.35 -2.81 14.67
C LEU A 85 -28.57 -3.73 14.65
N ALA A 86 -28.83 -4.40 13.52
CA ALA A 86 -29.90 -5.41 13.40
C ALA A 86 -29.53 -6.78 13.99
N GLY A 87 -28.33 -6.95 14.56
CA GLY A 87 -27.83 -8.22 15.09
C GLY A 87 -27.45 -9.25 14.00
N GLN A 88 -27.29 -8.81 12.77
CA GLN A 88 -26.89 -9.64 11.62
C GLN A 88 -25.64 -9.06 10.95
N PRO A 89 -24.48 -9.05 11.66
CA PRO A 89 -23.26 -8.47 11.12
C PRO A 89 -22.82 -9.19 9.84
N GLN A 90 -22.35 -8.42 8.87
CA GLN A 90 -21.83 -8.90 7.59
C GLN A 90 -20.41 -8.40 7.36
N ASN A 91 -19.69 -8.99 6.40
CA ASN A 91 -18.30 -8.65 6.07
C ASN A 91 -17.36 -8.68 7.29
N ILE A 92 -17.55 -9.68 8.16
CA ILE A 92 -16.75 -9.86 9.37
C ILE A 92 -15.35 -10.29 8.95
N VAL A 93 -14.33 -9.63 9.53
CA VAL A 93 -12.93 -10.02 9.39
C VAL A 93 -12.56 -10.91 10.57
N ASP A 94 -12.33 -12.19 10.30
CA ASP A 94 -11.81 -13.13 11.30
C ASP A 94 -10.31 -12.87 11.49
N HIS A 95 -9.94 -12.50 12.69
CA HIS A 95 -8.55 -12.46 13.11
C HIS A 95 -8.15 -13.84 13.61
N ASN A 96 -7.77 -14.75 12.70
CA ASN A 96 -7.08 -16.00 13.06
C ASN A 96 -5.58 -15.76 13.18
#